data_f23f637aef4c649d5952b0b8979d5040
#
_entry.id   f23f637aef4c649d5952b0b8979d5040
#
_cell.length_a   1.000
_cell.length_b   1.000
_cell.length_c   1.000
_cell.angle_alpha   90.00
_cell.angle_beta   90.00
_cell.angle_gamma   90.00
#
_symmetry.space_group_name_H-M   'P 1'
#
loop_
_entity.id
_entity.type
_entity.pdbx_description
1 polymer ?
#
loop_
_entity_poly.entity_id
_entity_poly.type
_entity_poly.pdbx_seq_one_letter_code
_entity_poly.pdbx_strand_id
1 'polypeptide(L)'
;MSLYLYACLGDEYDYKPNYKCDTAGIPYSHAPGNIGDIEIFNGDRYWLIEATLIQGKAQQVNSETINLFRHIDDEHSGTKYMSLVAPYIHTDTELLLKVATIVSMEEKKSLLFSKPYNVSDFINILKNGDCIADMQDTTWRFVAKLGDFLNKVHLPRG
;
A
#
# COMPACT_ATOMS: atom_id res chain seq x y z
N MET A 1 -10.76 9.62 -7.42
CA MET A 1 -10.40 8.53 -6.45
C MET A 1 -10.84 8.87 -5.04
N SER A 2 -10.53 10.03 -4.48
CA SER A 2 -10.83 10.35 -3.08
C SER A 2 -12.32 10.35 -2.69
N LEU A 3 -13.19 10.98 -3.46
CA LEU A 3 -14.64 10.92 -3.21
C LEU A 3 -15.20 9.49 -3.25
N TYR A 4 -14.61 8.67 -4.10
CA TYR A 4 -14.99 7.28 -4.22
C TYR A 4 -14.54 6.45 -3.02
N LEU A 5 -13.33 6.67 -2.52
CA LEU A 5 -12.83 6.06 -1.28
C LEU A 5 -13.73 6.41 -0.09
N TYR A 6 -14.05 7.69 0.08
CA TYR A 6 -14.96 8.16 1.13
C TYR A 6 -16.33 7.47 1.05
N ALA A 7 -16.90 7.38 -0.15
CA ALA A 7 -18.19 6.73 -0.35
C ALA A 7 -18.18 5.21 -0.08
N CYS A 8 -17.02 4.54 -0.26
CA CYS A 8 -16.90 3.10 -0.06
C CYS A 8 -16.50 2.72 1.37
N LEU A 9 -15.72 3.55 2.06
CA LEU A 9 -15.19 3.24 3.39
C LEU A 9 -16.15 3.63 4.53
N GLY A 10 -17.08 4.58 4.28
CA GLY A 10 -18.05 5.04 5.27
C GLY A 10 -17.46 5.95 6.35
N ASP A 11 -18.31 6.35 7.29
CA ASP A 11 -18.00 7.35 8.33
C ASP A 11 -17.10 6.83 9.47
N GLU A 12 -16.78 5.55 9.48
CA GLU A 12 -15.90 4.93 10.48
C GLU A 12 -14.40 5.18 10.23
N TYR A 13 -14.08 5.72 9.05
CA TYR A 13 -12.71 6.02 8.65
C TYR A 13 -12.47 7.53 8.60
N ASP A 14 -11.45 7.99 9.27
CA ASP A 14 -10.93 9.34 9.11
C ASP A 14 -10.04 9.40 7.86
N TYR A 15 -10.39 10.29 6.95
CA TYR A 15 -9.86 10.34 5.60
C TYR A 15 -9.14 11.66 5.35
N LYS A 16 -7.86 11.61 5.07
CA LYS A 16 -7.00 12.78 4.86
C LYS A 16 -6.32 12.75 3.48
N PRO A 17 -6.91 13.38 2.45
CA PRO A 17 -6.20 13.64 1.21
C PRO A 17 -5.16 14.73 1.42
N ASN A 18 -3.93 14.51 0.96
CA ASN A 18 -2.82 15.45 1.11
C ASN A 18 -2.63 16.34 -0.14
N TYR A 19 -3.50 16.25 -1.11
CA TYR A 19 -3.57 17.14 -2.28
C TYR A 19 -4.76 18.10 -2.18
N LYS A 20 -4.67 19.23 -2.88
CA LYS A 20 -5.75 20.21 -2.90
C LYS A 20 -6.69 19.93 -4.06
N CYS A 21 -7.99 20.08 -3.81
CA CYS A 21 -9.05 20.01 -4.82
C CYS A 21 -9.70 21.37 -5.05
N ASP A 22 -10.25 21.56 -6.24
CA ASP A 22 -11.15 22.67 -6.53
C ASP A 22 -12.56 22.45 -5.93
N THR A 23 -13.47 23.37 -6.18
CA THR A 23 -14.85 23.30 -5.68
C THR A 23 -15.66 22.13 -6.27
N ALA A 24 -15.21 21.53 -7.37
CA ALA A 24 -15.78 20.33 -7.98
C ALA A 24 -15.14 19.04 -7.47
N GLY A 25 -14.17 19.11 -6.53
CA GLY A 25 -13.43 17.96 -6.00
C GLY A 25 -12.34 17.45 -6.95
N ILE A 26 -11.94 18.22 -7.97
CA ILE A 26 -10.87 17.84 -8.91
C ILE A 26 -9.52 18.26 -8.33
N PRO A 27 -8.57 17.32 -8.16
CA PRO A 27 -7.23 17.63 -7.68
C PRO A 27 -6.49 18.60 -8.60
N TYR A 28 -5.91 19.68 -8.05
CA TYR A 28 -5.07 20.63 -8.78
C TYR A 28 -3.66 20.80 -8.20
N SER A 29 -3.34 20.07 -7.12
CA SER A 29 -1.98 20.02 -6.58
C SER A 29 -1.57 18.58 -6.33
N HIS A 30 -0.28 18.34 -6.17
CA HIS A 30 0.26 17.10 -5.64
C HIS A 30 0.31 17.13 -4.12
N ALA A 31 0.45 15.97 -3.48
CA ALA A 31 0.83 15.89 -2.07
C ALA A 31 2.18 16.58 -1.85
N PRO A 32 2.41 17.22 -0.69
CA PRO A 32 3.74 17.71 -0.33
C PRO A 32 4.77 16.57 -0.33
N GLY A 33 6.03 16.88 -0.62
CA GLY A 33 7.09 15.89 -0.53
C GLY A 33 7.17 15.23 0.86
N ASN A 34 7.47 13.95 0.90
CA ASN A 34 7.54 13.10 2.10
C ASN A 34 6.19 12.83 2.83
N ILE A 35 5.09 13.03 2.15
CA ILE A 35 3.74 12.68 2.65
C ILE A 35 3.03 11.93 1.53
N GLY A 36 2.35 10.83 1.86
CA GLY A 36 1.57 10.08 0.88
C GLY A 36 0.36 10.84 0.35
N ASP A 37 -0.16 10.42 -0.79
CA ASP A 37 -1.27 11.11 -1.43
C ASP A 37 -2.54 11.09 -0.60
N ILE A 38 -2.82 9.96 0.06
CA ILE A 38 -4.01 9.75 0.88
C ILE A 38 -3.64 8.96 2.12
N GLU A 39 -4.03 9.47 3.27
CA GLU A 39 -3.91 8.80 4.56
C GLU A 39 -5.30 8.49 5.09
N ILE A 40 -5.49 7.29 5.63
CA ILE A 40 -6.77 6.82 6.18
C ILE A 40 -6.52 6.22 7.55
N PHE A 41 -7.33 6.61 8.53
CA PHE A 41 -7.22 6.16 9.91
C PHE A 41 -8.53 5.51 10.37
N ASN A 42 -8.41 4.44 11.14
CA ASN A 42 -9.52 3.84 11.86
C ASN A 42 -8.98 3.19 13.15
N GLY A 43 -9.12 3.87 14.26
CA GLY A 43 -8.59 3.43 15.54
C GLY A 43 -7.07 3.25 15.51
N ASP A 44 -6.61 2.00 15.64
CA ASP A 44 -5.20 1.61 15.58
C ASP A 44 -4.70 1.23 14.17
N ARG A 45 -5.53 1.45 13.15
CA ARG A 45 -5.20 1.15 11.75
C ARG A 45 -4.82 2.41 11.00
N TYR A 46 -3.72 2.35 10.29
CA TYR A 46 -3.23 3.41 9.41
C TYR A 46 -3.04 2.86 7.99
N TRP A 47 -3.69 3.45 7.01
CA TRP A 47 -3.56 3.04 5.61
C TRP A 47 -3.08 4.20 4.76
N LEU A 48 -1.91 4.03 4.15
CA LEU A 48 -1.30 4.94 3.19
C LEU A 48 -1.59 4.49 1.76
N ILE A 49 -2.08 5.40 0.94
CA ILE A 49 -2.30 5.18 -0.49
C ILE A 49 -1.46 6.18 -1.28
N GLU A 50 -0.67 5.66 -2.19
CA GLU A 50 0.03 6.40 -3.24
C GLU A 50 -0.61 6.12 -4.58
N ALA A 51 -0.90 7.18 -5.35
CA ALA A 51 -1.51 7.08 -6.66
C ALA A 51 -0.61 7.71 -7.71
N THR A 52 -0.24 6.96 -8.73
CA THR A 52 0.65 7.44 -9.78
C THR A 52 0.12 7.13 -11.17
N LEU A 53 0.47 7.96 -12.15
CA LEU A 53 0.23 7.70 -13.58
C LEU A 53 1.46 7.06 -14.25
N ILE A 54 2.52 6.80 -13.50
CA ILE A 54 3.77 6.24 -14.02
C ILE A 54 3.54 4.83 -14.52
N GLN A 55 3.91 4.58 -15.78
CA GLN A 55 3.83 3.29 -16.43
C GLN A 55 5.21 2.67 -16.71
N GLY A 56 6.28 3.43 -16.53
CA GLY A 56 7.64 2.95 -16.74
C GLY A 56 8.11 2.03 -15.60
N LYS A 57 8.54 0.80 -15.94
CA LYS A 57 9.01 -0.21 -14.99
C LYS A 57 10.08 0.31 -14.03
N ALA A 58 11.16 0.87 -14.58
CA ALA A 58 12.29 1.35 -13.76
C ALA A 58 11.88 2.46 -12.80
N GLN A 59 11.02 3.38 -13.23
CA GLN A 59 10.56 4.48 -12.41
C GLN A 59 9.59 3.99 -11.33
N GLN A 60 8.69 3.07 -11.65
CA GLN A 60 7.75 2.49 -10.69
C GLN A 60 8.49 1.73 -9.59
N VAL A 61 9.51 0.92 -9.95
CA VAL A 61 10.33 0.17 -8.99
C VAL A 61 11.22 1.10 -8.15
N ASN A 62 11.97 2.00 -8.80
CA ASN A 62 13.04 2.75 -8.12
C ASN A 62 12.56 4.03 -7.44
N SER A 63 11.42 4.57 -7.82
CA SER A 63 10.90 5.80 -7.23
C SER A 63 9.64 5.56 -6.41
N GLU A 64 8.57 5.07 -7.03
CA GLU A 64 7.26 4.99 -6.39
C GLU A 64 7.24 4.02 -5.22
N THR A 65 7.81 2.82 -5.39
CA THR A 65 7.83 1.83 -4.31
C THR A 65 8.68 2.28 -3.13
N ILE A 66 9.84 2.91 -3.39
CA ILE A 66 10.71 3.41 -2.32
C ILE A 66 10.06 4.60 -1.60
N ASN A 67 9.41 5.50 -2.33
CA ASN A 67 8.70 6.63 -1.73
C ASN A 67 7.56 6.14 -0.82
N LEU A 68 6.81 5.14 -1.24
CA LEU A 68 5.76 4.54 -0.42
C LEU A 68 6.28 4.10 0.96
N PHE A 69 7.45 3.45 1.02
CA PHE A 69 8.08 3.05 2.28
C PHE A 69 8.64 4.21 3.10
N ARG A 70 9.00 5.32 2.46
CA ARG A 70 9.42 6.54 3.17
C ARG A 70 8.26 7.32 3.75
N HIS A 71 7.11 7.24 3.10
CA HIS A 71 5.91 7.97 3.49
C HIS A 71 5.11 7.25 4.58
N ILE A 72 5.35 5.95 4.82
CA ILE A 72 4.64 5.25 5.89
C ILE A 72 5.04 5.84 7.25
N ASP A 73 4.06 6.29 7.99
CA ASP A 73 4.28 6.90 9.29
C ASP A 73 4.91 5.92 10.27
N ASP A 74 6.13 6.24 10.73
CA ASP A 74 6.86 5.42 11.70
C ASP A 74 6.38 5.65 13.14
N GLU A 75 5.73 6.76 13.42
CA GLU A 75 5.20 7.09 14.74
C GLU A 75 3.87 6.38 15.04
N HIS A 76 3.16 5.93 14.01
CA HIS A 76 1.93 5.18 14.19
C HIS A 76 2.20 3.80 14.76
N SER A 77 1.70 3.53 15.96
CA SER A 77 1.99 2.29 16.72
C SER A 77 1.13 1.09 16.34
N GLY A 78 0.06 1.31 15.57
CA GLY A 78 -0.90 0.28 15.19
C GLY A 78 -0.53 -0.52 13.95
N THR A 79 -1.51 -1.22 13.39
CA THR A 79 -1.36 -1.97 12.15
C THR A 79 -1.33 -1.03 10.96
N LYS A 80 -0.32 -1.16 10.11
CA LYS A 80 -0.10 -0.32 8.93
C LYS A 80 -0.47 -1.05 7.65
N TYR A 81 -1.03 -0.29 6.72
CA TYR A 81 -1.38 -0.76 5.38
C TYR A 81 -0.81 0.18 4.33
N MET A 82 -0.36 -0.36 3.20
CA MET A 82 0.17 0.42 2.08
C MET A 82 -0.41 -0.04 0.76
N SER A 83 -0.80 0.89 -0.08
CA SER A 83 -1.25 0.60 -1.45
C SER A 83 -0.61 1.55 -2.45
N LEU A 84 0.01 0.98 -3.48
CA LEU A 84 0.37 1.70 -4.68
C LEU A 84 -0.72 1.50 -5.73
N VAL A 85 -1.32 2.57 -6.21
CA VAL A 85 -2.36 2.52 -7.25
C VAL A 85 -1.83 3.15 -8.52
N ALA A 86 -1.79 2.38 -9.61
CA ALA A 86 -1.31 2.83 -10.92
C ALA A 86 -2.15 2.25 -12.06
N PRO A 87 -2.10 2.81 -13.27
CA PRO A 87 -2.80 2.24 -14.43
C PRO A 87 -2.34 0.81 -14.75
N TYR A 88 -1.08 0.52 -14.49
CA TYR A 88 -0.46 -0.79 -14.68
C TYR A 88 0.55 -1.05 -13.54
N ILE A 89 0.59 -2.27 -13.04
CA ILE A 89 1.56 -2.71 -12.03
C ILE A 89 2.53 -3.71 -12.66
N HIS A 90 3.82 -3.41 -12.60
CA HIS A 90 4.87 -4.32 -13.04
C HIS A 90 5.13 -5.43 -12.01
N THR A 91 5.41 -6.63 -12.48
CA THR A 91 5.73 -7.79 -11.61
C THR A 91 6.89 -7.51 -10.64
N ASP A 92 7.91 -6.76 -11.08
CA ASP A 92 9.04 -6.40 -10.23
C ASP A 92 8.62 -5.44 -9.11
N THR A 93 7.68 -4.53 -9.38
CA THR A 93 7.10 -3.63 -8.37
C THR A 93 6.35 -4.45 -7.32
N GLU A 94 5.53 -5.40 -7.76
CA GLU A 94 4.80 -6.30 -6.86
C GLU A 94 5.76 -7.14 -6.00
N LEU A 95 6.81 -7.69 -6.59
CA LEU A 95 7.82 -8.48 -5.88
C LEU A 95 8.58 -7.63 -4.86
N LEU A 96 9.06 -6.46 -5.26
CA LEU A 96 9.79 -5.55 -4.37
C LEU A 96 8.93 -5.12 -3.19
N LEU A 97 7.66 -4.79 -3.44
CA LEU A 97 6.73 -4.41 -2.38
C LEU A 97 6.54 -5.54 -1.35
N LYS A 98 6.37 -6.78 -1.80
CA LYS A 98 6.25 -7.94 -0.92
C LYS A 98 7.51 -8.16 -0.07
N VAL A 99 8.68 -8.13 -0.69
CA VAL A 99 9.97 -8.32 0.03
C VAL A 99 10.19 -7.21 1.03
N ALA A 100 10.06 -5.95 0.61
CA ALA A 100 10.27 -4.79 1.47
C ALA A 100 9.27 -4.76 2.65
N THR A 101 8.03 -5.21 2.44
CA THR A 101 7.04 -5.36 3.51
C THR A 101 7.51 -6.33 4.60
N ILE A 102 8.03 -7.51 4.22
CA ILE A 102 8.53 -8.49 5.19
C ILE A 102 9.74 -7.96 5.96
N VAL A 103 10.69 -7.33 5.25
CA VAL A 103 11.87 -6.69 5.88
C VAL A 103 11.44 -5.59 6.85
N SER A 104 10.50 -4.74 6.45
CA SER A 104 10.00 -3.67 7.31
C SER A 104 9.31 -4.21 8.56
N MET A 105 8.51 -5.26 8.46
CA MET A 105 7.89 -5.91 9.63
C MET A 105 8.94 -6.48 10.59
N GLU A 106 10.01 -7.10 10.08
CA GLU A 106 11.08 -7.64 10.90
C GLU A 106 11.87 -6.54 11.61
N GLU A 107 12.27 -5.49 10.89
CA GLU A 107 13.06 -4.40 11.45
C GLU A 107 12.28 -3.53 12.43
N LYS A 108 11.07 -3.13 12.07
CA LYS A 108 10.24 -2.20 12.85
C LYS A 108 9.42 -2.90 13.94
N LYS A 109 9.36 -4.23 13.93
CA LYS A 109 8.56 -5.05 14.88
C LYS A 109 7.08 -4.63 14.91
N SER A 110 6.56 -4.14 13.79
CA SER A 110 5.17 -3.72 13.62
C SER A 110 4.51 -4.44 12.44
N LEU A 111 3.21 -4.68 12.53
CA LEU A 111 2.47 -5.29 11.43
C LEU A 111 2.33 -4.29 10.28
N LEU A 112 2.78 -4.72 9.11
CA LEU A 112 2.66 -3.98 7.87
C LEU A 112 2.08 -4.91 6.79
N PHE A 113 1.03 -4.46 6.12
CA PHE A 113 0.43 -5.16 5.00
C PHE A 113 0.48 -4.29 3.75
N SER A 114 0.83 -4.86 2.63
CA SER A 114 0.90 -4.09 1.39
C SER A 114 0.39 -4.85 0.19
N LYS A 115 -0.20 -4.10 -0.74
CA LYS A 115 -0.56 -4.61 -2.06
C LYS A 115 -0.60 -3.48 -3.08
N PRO A 116 0.05 -3.64 -4.25
CA PRO A 116 -0.17 -2.75 -5.37
C PRO A 116 -1.44 -3.16 -6.12
N TYR A 117 -2.15 -2.17 -6.67
CA TYR A 117 -3.35 -2.37 -7.46
C TYR A 117 -3.25 -1.62 -8.77
N ASN A 118 -3.67 -2.22 -9.87
CA ASN A 118 -4.08 -1.39 -10.99
C ASN A 118 -5.41 -0.69 -10.67
N VAL A 119 -5.68 0.42 -11.38
CA VAL A 119 -6.85 1.26 -11.07
C VAL A 119 -8.16 0.47 -11.13
N SER A 120 -8.31 -0.44 -12.11
CA SER A 120 -9.55 -1.22 -12.26
C SER A 120 -9.76 -2.20 -11.11
N ASP A 121 -8.72 -2.91 -10.70
CA ASP A 121 -8.79 -3.85 -9.57
C ASP A 121 -9.03 -3.11 -8.27
N PHE A 122 -8.41 -1.93 -8.09
CA PHE A 122 -8.63 -1.11 -6.90
C PHE A 122 -10.08 -0.65 -6.79
N ILE A 123 -10.67 -0.13 -7.87
CA ILE A 123 -12.07 0.26 -7.90
C ILE A 123 -12.99 -0.94 -7.64
N ASN A 124 -12.67 -2.09 -8.20
CA ASN A 124 -13.47 -3.30 -8.01
C ASN A 124 -13.44 -3.80 -6.56
N ILE A 125 -12.27 -3.84 -5.93
CA ILE A 125 -12.15 -4.28 -4.52
C ILE A 125 -12.81 -3.29 -3.56
N LEU A 126 -12.74 -1.99 -3.83
CA LEU A 126 -13.45 -0.97 -3.06
C LEU A 126 -14.98 -1.14 -3.13
N LYS A 127 -15.51 -1.57 -4.29
CA LYS A 127 -16.96 -1.77 -4.48
C LYS A 127 -17.49 -3.04 -3.84
N ASN A 128 -16.76 -4.12 -3.94
CA ASN A 128 -17.29 -5.47 -3.78
C ASN A 128 -16.56 -6.28 -2.72
N GLY A 129 -15.52 -5.74 -2.12
CA GLY A 129 -14.67 -6.45 -1.20
C GLY A 129 -14.20 -5.60 -0.03
N ASP A 130 -13.24 -6.15 0.68
CA ASP A 130 -12.54 -5.52 1.79
C ASP A 130 -11.05 -5.39 1.44
N CYS A 131 -10.61 -4.17 1.15
CA CYS A 131 -9.22 -3.89 0.81
C CYS A 131 -8.25 -4.30 1.93
N ILE A 132 -8.65 -4.14 3.17
CA ILE A 132 -7.83 -4.51 4.34
C ILE A 132 -7.63 -6.02 4.36
N ALA A 133 -8.71 -6.81 4.27
CA ALA A 133 -8.64 -8.26 4.22
C ALA A 133 -7.84 -8.76 3.00
N ASP A 134 -8.00 -8.13 1.85
CA ASP A 134 -7.26 -8.48 0.63
C ASP A 134 -5.75 -8.24 0.76
N MET A 135 -5.33 -7.14 1.38
CA MET A 135 -3.91 -6.88 1.67
C MET A 135 -3.34 -7.87 2.67
N GLN A 136 -4.07 -8.18 3.75
CA GLN A 136 -3.67 -9.17 4.75
C GLN A 136 -3.51 -10.56 4.13
N ASP A 137 -4.49 -11.03 3.39
CA ASP A 137 -4.45 -12.32 2.71
C ASP A 137 -3.29 -12.41 1.71
N THR A 138 -3.07 -11.37 0.91
CA THR A 138 -1.94 -11.30 -0.04
C THR A 138 -0.60 -11.43 0.68
N THR A 139 -0.40 -10.71 1.78
CA THR A 139 0.83 -10.74 2.55
C THR A 139 1.05 -12.11 3.21
N TRP A 140 0.03 -12.66 3.88
CA TRP A 140 0.14 -13.96 4.55
C TRP A 140 0.35 -15.13 3.59
N ARG A 141 -0.26 -15.11 2.41
CA ARG A 141 0.02 -16.11 1.37
C ARG A 141 1.47 -16.05 0.89
N PHE A 142 2.05 -14.86 0.80
CA PHE A 142 3.46 -14.71 0.44
C PHE A 142 4.38 -15.24 1.54
N VAL A 143 4.13 -14.91 2.81
CA VAL A 143 4.88 -15.43 3.96
C VAL A 143 4.83 -16.95 4.02
N ALA A 144 3.66 -17.55 3.85
CA ALA A 144 3.50 -19.00 3.84
C ALA A 144 4.32 -19.67 2.73
N LYS A 145 4.27 -19.14 1.49
CA LYS A 145 5.08 -19.65 0.38
C LYS A 145 6.58 -19.52 0.63
N LEU A 146 7.02 -18.43 1.25
CA LEU A 146 8.42 -18.24 1.63
C LEU A 146 8.85 -19.28 2.67
N GLY A 147 8.02 -19.52 3.70
CA GLY A 147 8.25 -20.57 4.71
C GLY A 147 8.36 -21.95 4.10
N ASP A 148 7.45 -22.32 3.20
CA ASP A 148 7.48 -23.60 2.48
C ASP A 148 8.75 -23.76 1.63
N PHE A 149 9.19 -22.67 0.99
CA PHE A 149 10.44 -22.67 0.22
C PHE A 149 11.65 -22.89 1.14
N LEU A 150 11.77 -22.14 2.23
CA LEU A 150 12.87 -22.23 3.18
C LEU A 150 12.95 -23.63 3.83
N ASN A 151 11.83 -24.27 4.10
CA ASN A 151 11.78 -25.64 4.61
C ASN A 151 12.27 -26.70 3.59
N LYS A 152 12.14 -26.41 2.30
CA LYS A 152 12.63 -27.31 1.21
C LYS A 152 14.10 -27.10 0.89
N VAL A 153 14.61 -25.90 1.11
CA VAL A 153 16.04 -25.58 0.94
C VAL A 153 16.76 -26.03 2.20
N HIS A 154 17.45 -27.16 2.13
CA HIS A 154 18.34 -27.61 3.20
C HIS A 154 19.54 -26.67 3.27
N LEU A 155 19.40 -25.55 4.00
CA LEU A 155 20.55 -24.73 4.32
C LEU A 155 21.45 -25.55 5.24
N PRO A 156 22.74 -25.75 4.92
CA PRO A 156 23.66 -26.40 5.83
C PRO A 156 23.64 -25.63 7.14
N ARG A 157 23.28 -26.30 8.22
CA ARG A 157 23.38 -25.73 9.56
C ARG A 157 24.88 -25.54 9.83
N GLY A 158 25.32 -24.28 9.78
CA GLY A 158 26.68 -23.89 10.17
C GLY A 158 26.96 -24.14 11.63
#